data_7802d18bb9be46e0759905b491c5e8e6
#
_entry.id   7802d18bb9be46e0759905b491c5e8e6
#
_cell.length_a   1.000
_cell.length_b   1.000
_cell.length_c   1.000
_cell.angle_alpha   90.00
_cell.angle_beta   90.00
_cell.angle_gamma   90.00
#
_symmetry.space_group_name_H-M   'P 1'
#
loop_
_entity.id
_entity.type
_entity.pdbx_description
1 polymer ?
#
loop_
_entity_poly.entity_id
_entity_poly.type
_entity_poly.pdbx_seq_one_letter_code
_entity_poly.pdbx_strand_id
1 'polypeptide(L)'
;MAIKSVPILICPNCGGPLTLQEIDQCSCEQCGRDYPVTLGIPDLRPPEFIVKGHREVQVVEKLLDIYPSSDHLSLIKAFFSELDNSQVPKHLVSFYQEHLIHQVNRGAQFTEMFIERLESQYPLPDYRIACEIGCGIGAGLLALSKHFDFVIGIDPDLATLIVAKKLCEQYHLENLLLIQAIGQKLPFQANSLSYITAQNTLEHIFEVDQLMQEFARVLKKGGCFTADSRNRYDLFFPEPHVKLRWVGFLPRRWVNAYVHWRIGMDYMKVHAQLLSYWDLRRALQRSFPNRWRILYPKASAYGGSKRIDSLIDILSNLPGIAQAGLMIFPSHLALAQKQ
;
A
#
# COMPACT_ATOMS: atom_id res chain seq x y z
N MET A 1 -3.90 -23.74 6.71
CA MET A 1 -4.14 -23.49 8.15
C MET A 1 -5.47 -22.77 8.27
N ALA A 2 -6.44 -23.29 9.03
CA ALA A 2 -7.71 -22.61 9.19
C ALA A 2 -7.45 -21.24 9.86
N ILE A 3 -8.07 -20.18 9.36
CA ILE A 3 -8.04 -18.79 9.87
C ILE A 3 -8.70 -18.72 11.28
N LYS A 4 -8.64 -19.81 12.04
CA LYS A 4 -9.15 -19.90 13.39
C LYS A 4 -8.35 -18.98 14.30
N SER A 5 -8.90 -17.77 14.47
CA SER A 5 -8.48 -16.75 15.44
C SER A 5 -7.19 -15.96 15.07
N VAL A 6 -7.34 -14.96 14.22
CA VAL A 6 -6.51 -13.76 14.36
C VAL A 6 -7.26 -12.86 15.34
N PRO A 7 -6.97 -12.93 16.65
CA PRO A 7 -7.80 -12.32 17.71
C PRO A 7 -7.79 -10.79 17.70
N ILE A 8 -7.11 -10.20 16.71
CA ILE A 8 -6.96 -8.76 16.57
C ILE A 8 -7.98 -8.13 15.61
N LEU A 9 -8.78 -8.94 14.89
CA LEU A 9 -9.77 -8.42 13.95
C LEU A 9 -11.01 -7.90 14.69
N ILE A 10 -11.48 -6.74 14.25
CA ILE A 10 -12.70 -6.10 14.74
C ILE A 10 -13.65 -5.75 13.60
N CYS A 11 -14.92 -5.74 13.90
CA CYS A 11 -15.96 -5.32 12.98
C CYS A 11 -15.79 -3.83 12.58
N PRO A 12 -15.67 -3.50 11.30
CA PRO A 12 -15.54 -2.12 10.85
C PRO A 12 -16.79 -1.28 11.12
N ASN A 13 -17.95 -1.92 11.40
CA ASN A 13 -19.20 -1.23 11.69
C ASN A 13 -19.32 -0.84 13.16
N CYS A 14 -19.07 -1.77 14.10
CA CYS A 14 -19.33 -1.53 15.54
C CYS A 14 -18.12 -1.73 16.46
N GLY A 15 -16.97 -2.21 15.93
CA GLY A 15 -15.78 -2.50 16.72
C GLY A 15 -15.84 -3.83 17.50
N GLY A 16 -16.92 -4.58 17.40
CA GLY A 16 -17.09 -5.88 18.06
C GLY A 16 -16.22 -6.98 17.48
N PRO A 17 -16.09 -8.13 18.15
CA PRO A 17 -15.29 -9.25 17.67
C PRO A 17 -15.89 -9.85 16.39
N LEU A 18 -15.00 -10.29 15.49
CA LEU A 18 -15.35 -11.00 14.27
C LEU A 18 -15.06 -12.49 14.45
N THR A 19 -16.02 -13.31 14.06
CA THR A 19 -15.86 -14.75 13.94
C THR A 19 -15.79 -15.14 12.48
N LEU A 20 -14.67 -15.73 12.09
CA LEU A 20 -14.51 -16.38 10.80
C LEU A 20 -15.01 -17.82 10.95
N GLN A 21 -16.25 -18.06 10.55
CA GLN A 21 -16.88 -19.38 10.54
C GLN A 21 -16.61 -20.01 9.17
N GLU A 22 -15.70 -20.96 9.12
CA GLU A 22 -15.32 -21.66 7.87
C GLU A 22 -14.74 -20.74 6.77
N ILE A 23 -14.47 -21.31 5.58
CA ILE A 23 -13.72 -20.63 4.50
C ILE A 23 -14.52 -19.48 3.88
N ASP A 24 -15.84 -19.43 4.05
CA ASP A 24 -16.74 -18.58 3.26
C ASP A 24 -17.61 -17.61 4.08
N GLN A 25 -17.50 -17.60 5.41
CA GLN A 25 -18.36 -16.74 6.22
C GLN A 25 -17.61 -16.01 7.32
N CYS A 26 -17.78 -14.68 7.37
CA CYS A 26 -17.29 -13.82 8.43
C CYS A 26 -18.46 -13.02 8.99
N SER A 27 -18.69 -13.12 10.31
CA SER A 27 -19.79 -12.42 10.96
C SER A 27 -19.33 -11.70 12.24
N CYS A 28 -20.07 -10.65 12.60
CA CYS A 28 -19.83 -9.90 13.83
C CYS A 28 -20.74 -10.42 14.94
N GLU A 29 -20.15 -10.90 16.04
CA GLU A 29 -20.88 -11.41 17.20
C GLU A 29 -21.72 -10.33 17.90
N GLN A 30 -21.30 -9.05 17.81
CA GLN A 30 -21.97 -7.97 18.52
C GLN A 30 -23.14 -7.35 17.75
N CYS A 31 -22.98 -7.10 16.43
CA CYS A 31 -24.02 -6.45 15.64
C CYS A 31 -24.71 -7.37 14.62
N GLY A 32 -24.31 -8.65 14.55
CA GLY A 32 -24.90 -9.66 13.67
C GLY A 32 -24.65 -9.40 12.18
N ARG A 33 -23.73 -8.48 11.82
CA ARG A 33 -23.46 -8.20 10.41
C ARG A 33 -22.59 -9.28 9.80
N ASP A 34 -23.00 -9.77 8.64
CA ASP A 34 -22.22 -10.68 7.82
C ASP A 34 -21.37 -9.91 6.82
N TYR A 35 -20.17 -10.44 6.58
CA TYR A 35 -19.20 -9.93 5.63
C TYR A 35 -18.90 -11.01 4.59
N PRO A 36 -19.01 -10.69 3.28
CA PRO A 36 -18.70 -11.65 2.24
C PRO A 36 -17.25 -12.06 2.29
N VAL A 37 -16.98 -13.34 2.00
CA VAL A 37 -15.65 -13.91 1.92
C VAL A 37 -15.46 -14.52 0.54
N THR A 38 -14.39 -14.18 -0.15
CA THR A 38 -14.06 -14.69 -1.49
C THR A 38 -12.67 -15.33 -1.44
N LEU A 39 -12.53 -16.60 -1.75
CA LEU A 39 -11.27 -17.35 -1.65
C LEU A 39 -10.58 -17.20 -0.26
N GLY A 40 -11.36 -17.11 0.82
CA GLY A 40 -10.83 -16.85 2.16
C GLY A 40 -10.40 -15.40 2.42
N ILE A 41 -10.75 -14.46 1.55
CA ILE A 41 -10.50 -13.01 1.68
C ILE A 41 -11.80 -12.36 2.16
N PRO A 42 -11.91 -11.91 3.41
CA PRO A 42 -13.10 -11.21 3.90
C PRO A 42 -13.12 -9.76 3.40
N ASP A 43 -14.32 -9.28 3.01
CA ASP A 43 -14.56 -7.87 2.69
C ASP A 43 -14.96 -7.10 3.96
N LEU A 44 -13.97 -6.51 4.59
CA LEU A 44 -14.12 -5.70 5.81
C LEU A 44 -14.09 -4.20 5.53
N ARG A 45 -14.44 -3.77 4.31
CA ARG A 45 -14.61 -2.34 4.01
C ARG A 45 -15.83 -1.80 4.74
N PRO A 46 -15.76 -0.57 5.29
CA PRO A 46 -16.94 0.09 5.81
C PRO A 46 -18.00 0.28 4.71
N PRO A 47 -19.31 0.18 5.02
CA PRO A 47 -20.38 0.24 4.01
C PRO A 47 -20.32 1.46 3.09
N GLU A 48 -19.91 2.59 3.63
CA GLU A 48 -19.75 3.86 2.90
C GLU A 48 -18.66 3.82 1.81
N PHE A 49 -17.75 2.86 1.89
CA PHE A 49 -16.66 2.65 0.93
C PHE A 49 -16.88 1.46 -0.01
N ILE A 50 -18.02 0.77 0.10
CA ILE A 50 -18.37 -0.33 -0.80
C ILE A 50 -18.97 0.27 -2.08
N VAL A 51 -18.14 0.75 -2.99
CA VAL A 51 -18.55 1.13 -4.34
C VAL A 51 -18.30 -0.07 -5.25
N LYS A 52 -19.37 -0.78 -5.60
CA LYS A 52 -19.32 -1.85 -6.62
C LYS A 52 -19.63 -1.25 -7.98
N GLY A 53 -18.61 -0.95 -8.76
CA GLY A 53 -18.78 -0.71 -10.19
C GLY A 53 -19.16 -2.03 -10.91
N HIS A 54 -20.06 -1.99 -11.89
CA HIS A 54 -20.44 -3.17 -12.68
C HIS A 54 -19.22 -3.91 -13.27
N ARG A 55 -18.17 -3.20 -13.54
CA ARG A 55 -16.92 -3.68 -14.10
C ARG A 55 -16.00 -4.38 -13.07
N GLU A 56 -15.91 -3.87 -11.84
CA GLU A 56 -15.18 -4.57 -10.77
C GLU A 56 -15.68 -6.00 -10.61
N VAL A 57 -17.00 -6.19 -10.70
CA VAL A 57 -17.65 -7.48 -10.66
C VAL A 57 -17.19 -8.37 -11.82
N GLN A 58 -17.19 -7.87 -13.06
CA GLN A 58 -16.80 -8.65 -14.24
C GLN A 58 -15.33 -9.10 -14.20
N VAL A 59 -14.41 -8.22 -13.77
CA VAL A 59 -12.99 -8.57 -13.61
C VAL A 59 -12.83 -9.66 -12.57
N VAL A 60 -13.48 -9.50 -11.41
CA VAL A 60 -13.44 -10.48 -10.32
C VAL A 60 -14.00 -11.83 -10.77
N GLU A 61 -15.19 -11.86 -11.40
CA GLU A 61 -15.79 -13.10 -11.93
C GLU A 61 -14.86 -13.83 -12.88
N LYS A 62 -14.27 -13.11 -13.84
CA LYS A 62 -13.31 -13.69 -14.77
C LYS A 62 -12.07 -14.25 -14.08
N LEU A 63 -11.51 -13.52 -13.11
CA LEU A 63 -10.35 -14.00 -12.38
C LEU A 63 -10.69 -15.25 -11.56
N LEU A 64 -11.87 -15.31 -10.93
CA LEU A 64 -12.33 -16.47 -10.18
C LEU A 64 -12.52 -17.70 -11.07
N ASP A 65 -13.07 -17.52 -12.28
CA ASP A 65 -13.30 -18.62 -13.24
C ASP A 65 -12.00 -19.29 -13.65
N ILE A 66 -10.95 -18.51 -13.92
CA ILE A 66 -9.65 -19.05 -14.34
C ILE A 66 -8.71 -19.37 -13.17
N TYR A 67 -9.04 -18.96 -11.94
CA TYR A 67 -8.16 -19.08 -10.75
C TYR A 67 -7.63 -20.50 -10.53
N PRO A 68 -8.45 -21.58 -10.60
CA PRO A 68 -7.98 -22.93 -10.28
C PRO A 68 -6.87 -23.43 -11.20
N SER A 69 -6.87 -23.01 -12.48
CA SER A 69 -5.97 -23.49 -13.54
C SER A 69 -4.84 -22.51 -13.87
N SER A 70 -4.81 -21.32 -13.24
CA SER A 70 -3.86 -20.25 -13.57
C SER A 70 -2.75 -20.12 -12.56
N ASP A 71 -1.59 -19.63 -13.02
CA ASP A 71 -0.55 -19.06 -12.16
C ASP A 71 -0.78 -17.56 -11.95
N HIS A 72 -0.02 -16.91 -11.06
CA HIS A 72 -0.17 -15.49 -10.77
C HIS A 72 0.12 -14.60 -11.99
N LEU A 73 1.05 -14.99 -12.88
CA LEU A 73 1.35 -14.22 -14.11
C LEU A 73 0.19 -14.26 -15.10
N SER A 74 -0.46 -15.40 -15.22
CA SER A 74 -1.67 -15.55 -16.05
C SER A 74 -2.83 -14.71 -15.50
N LEU A 75 -2.99 -14.65 -14.17
CA LEU A 75 -3.98 -13.79 -13.53
C LEU A 75 -3.66 -12.28 -13.74
N ILE A 76 -2.39 -11.86 -13.67
CA ILE A 76 -1.99 -10.48 -14.00
C ILE A 76 -2.37 -10.14 -15.45
N LYS A 77 -2.08 -11.03 -16.39
CA LYS A 77 -2.44 -10.83 -17.81
C LYS A 77 -3.95 -10.70 -18.00
N ALA A 78 -4.72 -11.58 -17.35
CA ALA A 78 -6.18 -11.54 -17.40
C ALA A 78 -6.75 -10.26 -16.79
N PHE A 79 -6.25 -9.83 -15.64
CA PHE A 79 -6.59 -8.56 -15.01
C PHE A 79 -6.43 -7.39 -15.99
N PHE A 80 -5.28 -7.28 -16.65
CA PHE A 80 -5.04 -6.20 -17.61
C PHE A 80 -5.84 -6.31 -18.90
N SER A 81 -6.22 -7.51 -19.34
CA SER A 81 -7.06 -7.67 -20.53
C SER A 81 -8.48 -7.11 -20.36
N GLU A 82 -8.94 -7.01 -19.11
CA GLU A 82 -10.24 -6.44 -18.75
C GLU A 82 -10.17 -4.93 -18.44
N LEU A 83 -8.96 -4.35 -18.32
CA LEU A 83 -8.82 -2.91 -18.16
C LEU A 83 -9.20 -2.21 -19.47
N ASP A 84 -10.23 -1.39 -19.41
CA ASP A 84 -10.72 -0.61 -20.53
C ASP A 84 -9.86 0.65 -20.77
N ASN A 85 -9.90 1.15 -22.00
CA ASN A 85 -9.15 2.31 -22.45
C ASN A 85 -9.48 3.61 -21.71
N SER A 86 -10.58 3.67 -20.95
CA SER A 86 -10.96 4.85 -20.17
C SER A 86 -10.16 4.96 -18.85
N GLN A 87 -9.59 3.87 -18.36
CA GLN A 87 -8.81 3.85 -17.13
C GLN A 87 -7.30 3.87 -17.39
N VAL A 88 -6.87 3.11 -18.40
CA VAL A 88 -5.46 3.07 -18.82
C VAL A 88 -5.41 3.25 -20.33
N PRO A 89 -4.78 4.31 -20.85
CA PRO A 89 -4.56 4.46 -22.28
C PRO A 89 -3.89 3.21 -22.87
N LYS A 90 -4.35 2.74 -24.03
CA LYS A 90 -3.87 1.48 -24.67
C LYS A 90 -2.33 1.39 -24.73
N HIS A 91 -1.67 2.49 -25.05
CA HIS A 91 -0.21 2.53 -25.15
C HIS A 91 0.52 2.38 -23.79
N LEU A 92 -0.21 2.51 -22.67
CA LEU A 92 0.35 2.33 -21.32
C LEU A 92 0.01 0.96 -20.72
N VAL A 93 -0.92 0.20 -21.29
CA VAL A 93 -1.32 -1.13 -20.78
C VAL A 93 -0.12 -2.07 -20.69
N SER A 94 0.66 -2.21 -21.77
CA SER A 94 1.87 -3.04 -21.77
C SER A 94 2.90 -2.57 -20.75
N PHE A 95 3.06 -1.24 -20.60
CA PHE A 95 3.96 -0.67 -19.60
C PHE A 95 3.52 -1.04 -18.18
N TYR A 96 2.24 -0.91 -17.84
CA TYR A 96 1.75 -1.26 -16.50
C TYR A 96 1.79 -2.77 -16.25
N GLN A 97 1.49 -3.58 -17.26
CA GLN A 97 1.60 -5.03 -17.17
C GLN A 97 3.04 -5.47 -16.89
N GLU A 98 4.01 -4.97 -17.66
CA GLU A 98 5.42 -5.22 -17.40
C GLU A 98 5.87 -4.70 -16.04
N HIS A 99 5.38 -3.52 -15.66
CA HIS A 99 5.67 -2.93 -14.36
C HIS A 99 5.21 -3.84 -13.21
N LEU A 100 3.99 -4.38 -13.24
CA LEU A 100 3.51 -5.30 -12.21
C LEU A 100 4.29 -6.63 -12.20
N ILE A 101 4.62 -7.18 -13.37
CA ILE A 101 5.47 -8.36 -13.45
C ILE A 101 6.85 -8.11 -12.82
N HIS A 102 7.42 -6.93 -13.07
CA HIS A 102 8.67 -6.52 -12.42
C HIS A 102 8.51 -6.22 -10.93
N GLN A 103 7.34 -5.75 -10.49
CA GLN A 103 7.07 -5.53 -9.06
C GLN A 103 7.15 -6.81 -8.26
N VAL A 104 6.71 -7.95 -8.78
CA VAL A 104 6.85 -9.24 -8.07
C VAL A 104 8.31 -9.51 -7.71
N ASN A 105 9.23 -9.22 -8.63
CA ASN A 105 10.66 -9.43 -8.41
C ASN A 105 11.33 -8.33 -7.55
N ARG A 106 10.83 -7.12 -7.60
CA ARG A 106 11.43 -5.95 -6.92
C ARG A 106 10.73 -5.59 -5.61
N GLY A 107 9.43 -5.88 -5.46
CA GLY A 107 8.66 -5.51 -4.27
C GLY A 107 9.24 -6.13 -3.00
N ALA A 108 9.66 -7.38 -3.07
CA ALA A 108 10.35 -8.03 -1.97
C ALA A 108 11.66 -7.28 -1.59
N GLN A 109 12.48 -6.87 -2.57
CA GLN A 109 13.72 -6.11 -2.31
C GLN A 109 13.44 -4.73 -1.72
N PHE A 110 12.35 -4.08 -2.13
CA PHE A 110 11.91 -2.82 -1.55
C PHE A 110 11.53 -2.97 -0.08
N THR A 111 10.75 -3.99 0.21
CA THR A 111 10.32 -4.29 1.59
C THR A 111 11.52 -4.63 2.48
N GLU A 112 12.47 -5.43 2.00
CA GLU A 112 13.73 -5.70 2.71
C GLU A 112 14.48 -4.41 3.04
N MET A 113 14.65 -3.51 2.07
CA MET A 113 15.30 -2.22 2.30
C MET A 113 14.56 -1.37 3.35
N PHE A 114 13.22 -1.40 3.37
CA PHE A 114 12.42 -0.65 4.34
C PHE A 114 12.61 -1.21 5.75
N ILE A 115 12.63 -2.53 5.89
CA ILE A 115 12.90 -3.22 7.16
C ILE A 115 14.31 -2.87 7.64
N GLU A 116 15.34 -3.01 6.81
CA GLU A 116 16.71 -2.64 7.13
C GLU A 116 16.86 -1.18 7.60
N ARG A 117 16.23 -0.25 6.85
CA ARG A 117 16.25 1.18 7.21
C ARG A 117 15.51 1.44 8.51
N LEU A 118 14.41 0.75 8.77
CA LEU A 118 13.67 0.87 10.00
C LEU A 118 14.48 0.36 11.20
N GLU A 119 15.01 -0.85 11.11
CA GLU A 119 15.80 -1.49 12.18
C GLU A 119 17.06 -0.70 12.53
N SER A 120 17.63 0.03 11.55
CA SER A 120 18.74 0.95 11.81
C SER A 120 18.35 2.17 12.68
N GLN A 121 17.06 2.48 12.79
CA GLN A 121 16.56 3.65 13.53
C GLN A 121 15.77 3.27 14.79
N TYR A 122 15.01 2.18 14.73
CA TYR A 122 14.08 1.77 15.77
C TYR A 122 14.09 0.25 15.95
N PRO A 123 14.27 -0.27 17.17
CA PRO A 123 14.12 -1.71 17.43
C PRO A 123 12.64 -2.10 17.26
N LEU A 124 12.40 -3.25 16.63
CA LEU A 124 11.06 -3.83 16.55
C LEU A 124 10.73 -4.59 17.85
N PRO A 125 9.46 -4.59 18.29
CA PRO A 125 9.02 -5.35 19.45
C PRO A 125 9.07 -6.87 19.20
N ASP A 126 9.15 -7.66 20.28
CA ASP A 126 8.96 -9.10 20.23
C ASP A 126 7.56 -9.48 19.75
N TYR A 127 7.39 -10.70 19.27
CA TYR A 127 6.17 -11.21 18.61
C TYR A 127 5.60 -10.22 17.59
N ARG A 128 5.93 -10.46 16.34
CA ARG A 128 5.80 -9.49 15.28
C ARG A 128 4.68 -9.85 14.32
N ILE A 129 3.61 -9.05 14.40
CA ILE A 129 2.56 -9.05 13.35
C ILE A 129 2.78 -7.84 12.46
N ALA A 130 2.99 -8.07 11.18
CA ALA A 130 3.12 -7.02 10.18
C ALA A 130 1.84 -6.86 9.35
N CYS A 131 1.58 -5.64 8.88
CA CYS A 131 0.52 -5.35 7.93
C CYS A 131 1.04 -4.51 6.77
N GLU A 132 0.78 -4.92 5.54
CA GLU A 132 0.99 -4.11 4.34
C GLU A 132 -0.34 -3.49 3.91
N ILE A 133 -0.37 -2.15 3.85
CA ILE A 133 -1.53 -1.36 3.41
C ILE A 133 -1.36 -1.02 1.94
N GLY A 134 -2.35 -1.37 1.12
CA GLY A 134 -2.23 -1.31 -0.34
C GLY A 134 -1.29 -2.38 -0.86
N CYS A 135 -1.45 -3.63 -0.40
CA CYS A 135 -0.55 -4.73 -0.77
C CYS A 135 -0.63 -5.11 -2.27
N GLY A 136 -1.65 -4.63 -2.98
CA GLY A 136 -1.85 -4.88 -4.40
C GLY A 136 -1.75 -6.38 -4.73
N ILE A 137 -0.83 -6.73 -5.62
CA ILE A 137 -0.59 -8.12 -6.04
C ILE A 137 0.29 -8.94 -5.08
N GLY A 138 0.61 -8.42 -3.88
CA GLY A 138 1.25 -9.16 -2.81
C GLY A 138 2.78 -9.25 -2.87
N ALA A 139 3.45 -8.45 -3.69
CA ALA A 139 4.90 -8.55 -3.89
C ALA A 139 5.71 -8.30 -2.59
N GLY A 140 5.29 -7.34 -1.76
CA GLY A 140 5.91 -7.02 -0.48
C GLY A 140 5.68 -8.08 0.59
N LEU A 141 4.55 -8.80 0.51
CA LEU A 141 4.21 -9.86 1.46
C LEU A 141 5.24 -11.00 1.47
N LEU A 142 5.90 -11.26 0.32
CA LEU A 142 6.96 -12.27 0.21
C LEU A 142 8.16 -11.98 1.11
N ALA A 143 8.52 -10.72 1.28
CA ALA A 143 9.59 -10.31 2.17
C ALA A 143 9.10 -10.29 3.63
N LEU A 144 7.92 -9.69 3.87
CA LEU A 144 7.36 -9.61 5.22
C LEU A 144 7.21 -10.99 5.86
N SER A 145 6.79 -12.01 5.10
CA SER A 145 6.59 -13.37 5.61
C SER A 145 7.87 -14.04 6.14
N LYS A 146 9.05 -13.55 5.75
CA LYS A 146 10.35 -14.04 6.22
C LYS A 146 10.79 -13.38 7.54
N HIS A 147 10.32 -12.15 7.78
CA HIS A 147 10.76 -11.34 8.91
C HIS A 147 9.76 -11.28 10.06
N PHE A 148 8.49 -11.65 9.82
CA PHE A 148 7.41 -11.52 10.79
C PHE A 148 6.70 -12.85 11.04
N ASP A 149 6.24 -13.05 12.27
CA ASP A 149 5.58 -14.29 12.68
C ASP A 149 4.22 -14.46 12.00
N PHE A 150 3.55 -13.33 11.73
CA PHE A 150 2.29 -13.30 10.98
C PHE A 150 2.21 -12.02 10.13
N VAL A 151 1.68 -12.15 8.93
CA VAL A 151 1.58 -11.06 7.96
C VAL A 151 0.12 -10.86 7.53
N ILE A 152 -0.29 -9.61 7.38
CA ILE A 152 -1.60 -9.25 6.87
C ILE A 152 -1.43 -8.34 5.66
N GLY A 153 -2.04 -8.69 4.54
CA GLY A 153 -2.13 -7.84 3.36
C GLY A 153 -3.51 -7.20 3.26
N ILE A 154 -3.55 -5.88 3.12
CA ILE A 154 -4.80 -5.13 2.94
C ILE A 154 -4.78 -4.40 1.61
N ASP A 155 -5.87 -4.53 0.86
CA ASP A 155 -6.13 -3.73 -0.35
C ASP A 155 -7.65 -3.52 -0.52
N PRO A 156 -8.13 -2.38 -1.01
CA PRO A 156 -9.55 -2.18 -1.30
C PRO A 156 -10.03 -2.92 -2.56
N ASP A 157 -9.12 -3.33 -3.46
CA ASP A 157 -9.44 -4.00 -4.71
C ASP A 157 -9.34 -5.53 -4.57
N LEU A 158 -10.49 -6.21 -4.66
CA LEU A 158 -10.55 -7.67 -4.60
C LEU A 158 -9.81 -8.33 -5.77
N ALA A 159 -9.82 -7.74 -6.95
CA ALA A 159 -9.15 -8.32 -8.12
C ALA A 159 -7.63 -8.44 -7.90
N THR A 160 -6.99 -7.41 -7.34
CA THR A 160 -5.57 -7.44 -6.98
C THR A 160 -5.29 -8.44 -5.85
N LEU A 161 -6.18 -8.53 -4.85
CA LEU A 161 -6.06 -9.51 -3.77
C LEU A 161 -6.20 -10.98 -4.25
N ILE A 162 -7.01 -11.25 -5.28
CA ILE A 162 -7.08 -12.58 -5.91
C ILE A 162 -5.73 -12.94 -6.54
N VAL A 163 -5.08 -11.98 -7.22
CA VAL A 163 -3.72 -12.18 -7.77
C VAL A 163 -2.71 -12.38 -6.64
N ALA A 164 -2.77 -11.56 -5.58
CA ALA A 164 -1.90 -11.68 -4.41
C ALA A 164 -2.04 -13.05 -3.74
N LYS A 165 -3.27 -13.55 -3.60
CA LYS A 165 -3.53 -14.86 -3.04
C LYS A 165 -2.85 -15.97 -3.83
N LYS A 166 -2.97 -15.94 -5.15
CA LYS A 166 -2.29 -16.91 -6.02
C LYS A 166 -0.78 -16.85 -5.87
N LEU A 167 -0.21 -15.63 -5.80
CA LEU A 167 1.22 -15.45 -5.55
C LEU A 167 1.64 -16.10 -4.23
N CYS A 168 0.92 -15.82 -3.15
CA CYS A 168 1.21 -16.36 -1.83
C CYS A 168 1.10 -17.89 -1.79
N GLU A 169 0.10 -18.47 -2.46
CA GLU A 169 -0.04 -19.92 -2.60
C GLU A 169 1.14 -20.56 -3.35
N GLN A 170 1.60 -19.93 -4.43
CA GLN A 170 2.76 -20.42 -5.20
C GLN A 170 4.08 -20.37 -4.43
N TYR A 171 4.21 -19.43 -3.50
CA TYR A 171 5.37 -19.34 -2.60
C TYR A 171 5.15 -20.04 -1.26
N HIS A 172 4.04 -20.78 -1.10
CA HIS A 172 3.72 -21.57 0.10
C HIS A 172 3.73 -20.74 1.39
N LEU A 173 3.21 -19.50 1.35
CA LEU A 173 3.12 -18.67 2.54
C LEU A 173 1.96 -19.13 3.43
N GLU A 174 2.29 -19.68 4.60
CA GLU A 174 1.31 -20.21 5.57
C GLU A 174 0.93 -19.20 6.67
N ASN A 175 1.80 -18.20 6.92
CA ASN A 175 1.64 -17.21 7.98
C ASN A 175 0.99 -15.90 7.49
N LEU A 176 -0.01 -16.00 6.61
CA LEU A 176 -0.58 -14.85 5.90
C LEU A 176 -2.12 -14.81 5.97
N LEU A 177 -2.65 -13.59 6.09
CA LEU A 177 -4.06 -13.27 5.88
C LEU A 177 -4.21 -12.10 4.89
N LEU A 178 -5.08 -12.26 3.90
CA LEU A 178 -5.48 -11.18 2.99
C LEU A 178 -6.86 -10.66 3.39
N ILE A 179 -7.05 -9.34 3.37
CA ILE A 179 -8.30 -8.68 3.76
C ILE A 179 -8.63 -7.58 2.77
N GLN A 180 -9.84 -7.57 2.25
CA GLN A 180 -10.35 -6.45 1.50
C GLN A 180 -10.78 -5.34 2.48
N ALA A 181 -9.98 -4.29 2.61
CA ALA A 181 -10.23 -3.18 3.54
C ALA A 181 -9.53 -1.90 3.09
N ILE A 182 -9.80 -0.79 3.79
CA ILE A 182 -9.19 0.51 3.54
C ILE A 182 -8.28 0.93 4.69
N GLY A 183 -7.21 1.66 4.36
CA GLY A 183 -6.24 2.11 5.36
C GLY A 183 -6.78 3.14 6.35
N GLN A 184 -7.77 3.94 5.95
CA GLN A 184 -8.37 4.99 6.80
C GLN A 184 -9.26 4.46 7.93
N LYS A 185 -9.62 3.18 7.88
CA LYS A 185 -10.41 2.50 8.93
C LYS A 185 -10.02 1.04 8.98
N LEU A 186 -8.95 0.77 9.69
CA LEU A 186 -8.38 -0.58 9.78
C LEU A 186 -9.21 -1.50 10.67
N PRO A 187 -9.54 -2.72 10.23
CA PRO A 187 -10.35 -3.66 11.00
C PRO A 187 -9.53 -4.36 12.09
N PHE A 188 -8.73 -3.61 12.84
CA PHE A 188 -7.85 -4.14 13.89
C PHE A 188 -8.10 -3.47 15.22
N GLN A 189 -7.93 -4.23 16.29
CA GLN A 189 -7.87 -3.70 17.65
C GLN A 189 -6.74 -2.67 17.79
N ALA A 190 -6.92 -1.72 18.69
CA ALA A 190 -5.85 -0.81 19.06
C ALA A 190 -4.67 -1.60 19.68
N ASN A 191 -3.44 -1.15 19.43
CA ASN A 191 -2.22 -1.75 19.97
C ASN A 191 -2.02 -3.24 19.60
N SER A 192 -2.37 -3.64 18.39
CA SER A 192 -2.32 -5.02 17.94
C SER A 192 -1.17 -5.34 16.97
N LEU A 193 -0.71 -4.36 16.18
CA LEU A 193 0.32 -4.55 15.16
C LEU A 193 1.70 -4.11 15.63
N SER A 194 2.72 -4.85 15.21
CA SER A 194 4.13 -4.52 15.48
C SER A 194 4.74 -3.67 14.37
N TYR A 195 4.29 -3.88 13.16
CA TYR A 195 4.80 -3.19 11.98
C TYR A 195 3.71 -2.92 10.95
N ILE A 196 3.76 -1.76 10.35
CA ILE A 196 2.93 -1.40 9.18
C ILE A 196 3.86 -0.94 8.07
N THR A 197 3.60 -1.37 6.84
CA THR A 197 4.21 -0.79 5.65
C THR A 197 3.14 -0.36 4.65
N ALA A 198 3.43 0.72 3.91
CA ALA A 198 2.57 1.20 2.82
C ALA A 198 3.46 1.65 1.66
N GLN A 199 3.51 0.84 0.61
CA GLN A 199 4.40 1.06 -0.53
C GLN A 199 3.61 1.55 -1.74
N ASN A 200 4.00 2.70 -2.32
CA ASN A 200 3.30 3.36 -3.43
C ASN A 200 1.78 3.48 -3.18
N THR A 201 1.40 3.79 -1.95
CA THR A 201 0.01 3.77 -1.48
C THR A 201 -0.45 5.13 -1.02
N LEU A 202 0.42 5.91 -0.37
CA LEU A 202 0.05 7.20 0.22
C LEU A 202 -0.50 8.20 -0.79
N GLU A 203 -0.05 8.15 -2.03
CA GLU A 203 -0.52 8.99 -3.12
C GLU A 203 -1.95 8.69 -3.56
N HIS A 204 -2.48 7.53 -3.20
CA HIS A 204 -3.85 7.11 -3.50
C HIS A 204 -4.83 7.37 -2.36
N ILE A 205 -4.36 7.94 -1.24
CA ILE A 205 -5.16 8.21 -0.06
C ILE A 205 -5.30 9.72 0.15
N PHE A 206 -6.53 10.23 0.02
CA PHE A 206 -6.78 11.67 0.17
C PHE A 206 -6.73 12.13 1.64
N GLU A 207 -7.19 11.29 2.57
CA GLU A 207 -7.25 11.58 4.01
C GLU A 207 -6.02 11.04 4.75
N VAL A 208 -4.82 11.48 4.37
CA VAL A 208 -3.55 10.99 4.94
C VAL A 208 -3.46 11.21 6.46
N ASP A 209 -4.02 12.30 6.98
CA ASP A 209 -4.07 12.54 8.43
C ASP A 209 -4.86 11.42 9.15
N GLN A 210 -6.00 10.99 8.59
CA GLN A 210 -6.81 9.89 9.14
C GLN A 210 -6.06 8.56 9.05
N LEU A 211 -5.40 8.28 7.93
CA LEU A 211 -4.56 7.10 7.77
C LEU A 211 -3.48 7.03 8.86
N MET A 212 -2.75 8.14 9.09
CA MET A 212 -1.69 8.18 10.10
C MET A 212 -2.23 8.01 11.52
N GLN A 213 -3.43 8.52 11.82
CA GLN A 213 -4.12 8.28 13.10
C GLN A 213 -4.48 6.80 13.27
N GLU A 214 -4.98 6.14 12.22
CA GLU A 214 -5.25 4.71 12.25
C GLU A 214 -3.97 3.88 12.46
N PHE A 215 -2.86 4.23 11.80
CA PHE A 215 -1.57 3.60 12.07
C PHE A 215 -1.16 3.76 13.54
N ALA A 216 -1.24 4.97 14.07
CA ALA A 216 -0.95 5.22 15.48
C ALA A 216 -1.90 4.47 16.43
N ARG A 217 -3.18 4.28 16.06
CA ARG A 217 -4.15 3.53 16.85
C ARG A 217 -3.79 2.04 16.94
N VAL A 218 -3.55 1.42 15.79
CA VAL A 218 -3.38 -0.05 15.71
C VAL A 218 -1.96 -0.52 16.08
N LEU A 219 -0.94 0.31 15.92
CA LEU A 219 0.42 -0.05 16.34
C LEU A 219 0.51 -0.23 17.85
N LYS A 220 1.26 -1.25 18.28
CA LYS A 220 1.67 -1.43 19.69
C LYS A 220 2.60 -0.30 20.13
N LYS A 221 2.76 -0.12 21.43
CA LYS A 221 3.87 0.67 21.97
C LYS A 221 5.20 0.06 21.48
N GLY A 222 6.09 0.89 20.93
CA GLY A 222 7.30 0.44 20.26
C GLY A 222 7.11 -0.07 18.84
N GLY A 223 5.87 -0.29 18.40
CA GLY A 223 5.55 -0.65 17.02
C GLY A 223 5.89 0.46 16.03
N CYS A 224 6.25 0.07 14.82
CA CYS A 224 6.81 0.98 13.83
C CYS A 224 6.02 0.96 12.52
N PHE A 225 6.15 2.02 11.73
CA PHE A 225 5.74 1.95 10.34
C PHE A 225 6.79 2.49 9.38
N THR A 226 6.68 2.06 8.13
CA THR A 226 7.38 2.63 6.97
C THR A 226 6.39 2.92 5.85
N ALA A 227 6.61 3.99 5.13
CA ALA A 227 5.87 4.26 3.90
C ALA A 227 6.73 5.04 2.93
N ASP A 228 6.65 4.72 1.65
CA ASP A 228 7.16 5.63 0.64
C ASP A 228 6.04 6.47 0.04
N SER A 229 6.42 7.59 -0.53
CA SER A 229 5.52 8.49 -1.24
C SER A 229 6.27 9.22 -2.34
N ARG A 230 5.67 9.31 -3.50
CA ARG A 230 6.17 10.19 -4.56
C ARG A 230 6.02 11.63 -4.12
N ASN A 231 7.10 12.41 -4.35
CA ASN A 231 7.10 13.81 -3.98
C ASN A 231 6.32 14.62 -5.00
N ARG A 232 5.41 15.45 -4.51
CA ARG A 232 4.67 16.40 -5.33
C ARG A 232 5.59 17.31 -6.14
N TYR A 233 6.70 17.76 -5.55
CA TYR A 233 7.65 18.72 -6.15
C TYR A 233 8.87 18.03 -6.75
N ASP A 234 8.69 16.84 -7.33
CA ASP A 234 9.75 16.15 -8.07
C ASP A 234 10.23 16.99 -9.25
N LEU A 235 11.52 17.40 -9.21
CA LEU A 235 12.17 18.13 -10.30
C LEU A 235 12.78 17.23 -11.37
N PHE A 236 13.03 15.96 -11.05
CA PHE A 236 13.87 15.08 -11.86
C PHE A 236 13.05 14.23 -12.82
N PHE A 237 11.91 13.71 -12.37
CA PHE A 237 11.09 12.78 -13.14
C PHE A 237 9.70 13.33 -13.44
N PRO A 238 9.07 12.85 -14.53
CA PRO A 238 7.67 13.16 -14.78
C PRO A 238 6.77 12.49 -13.72
N GLU A 239 5.61 13.07 -13.51
CA GLU A 239 4.57 12.47 -12.68
C GLU A 239 4.27 11.04 -13.18
N PRO A 240 4.31 10.02 -12.30
CA PRO A 240 4.31 8.62 -12.73
C PRO A 240 3.04 8.17 -13.44
N HIS A 241 1.87 8.71 -13.09
CA HIS A 241 0.58 8.29 -13.61
C HIS A 241 0.24 8.89 -14.98
N VAL A 242 0.66 10.14 -15.22
CA VAL A 242 0.31 10.87 -16.46
C VAL A 242 1.53 11.18 -17.34
N LYS A 243 2.75 10.85 -16.86
CA LYS A 243 4.03 11.07 -17.56
C LYS A 243 4.27 12.53 -17.99
N LEU A 244 3.66 13.48 -17.29
CA LEU A 244 3.87 14.91 -17.49
C LEU A 244 4.82 15.47 -16.43
N ARG A 245 5.74 16.35 -16.86
CA ARG A 245 6.67 17.04 -15.94
C ARG A 245 5.98 18.19 -15.23
N TRP A 246 6.38 18.46 -13.99
CA TRP A 246 6.04 19.62 -13.18
C TRP A 246 4.55 19.77 -12.85
N VAL A 247 3.76 18.73 -13.03
CA VAL A 247 2.32 18.72 -12.67
C VAL A 247 2.12 19.11 -11.21
N GLY A 248 2.97 18.64 -10.32
CA GLY A 248 2.87 18.91 -8.88
C GLY A 248 3.11 20.38 -8.49
N PHE A 249 3.77 21.18 -9.33
CA PHE A 249 3.97 22.62 -9.09
C PHE A 249 2.74 23.47 -9.40
N LEU A 250 1.78 22.91 -10.12
CA LEU A 250 0.50 23.58 -10.39
C LEU A 250 -0.36 23.63 -9.13
N PRO A 251 -1.16 24.69 -8.93
CA PRO A 251 -2.22 24.69 -7.93
C PRO A 251 -3.13 23.46 -8.13
N ARG A 252 -3.46 22.74 -7.04
CA ARG A 252 -4.23 21.47 -7.11
C ARG A 252 -5.51 21.60 -7.97
N ARG A 253 -6.21 22.74 -7.86
CA ARG A 253 -7.44 23.04 -8.63
C ARG A 253 -7.25 23.08 -10.14
N TRP A 254 -6.02 23.26 -10.62
CA TRP A 254 -5.72 23.38 -12.06
C TRP A 254 -5.12 22.11 -12.65
N VAL A 255 -4.67 21.19 -11.80
CA VAL A 255 -4.00 19.95 -12.22
C VAL A 255 -4.88 19.17 -13.18
N ASN A 256 -6.15 18.93 -12.82
CA ASN A 256 -7.07 18.15 -13.65
C ASN A 256 -7.30 18.80 -15.01
N ALA A 257 -7.55 20.12 -15.05
CA ALA A 257 -7.74 20.84 -16.29
C ALA A 257 -6.50 20.82 -17.18
N TYR A 258 -5.30 20.97 -16.59
CA TYR A 258 -4.04 20.91 -17.32
C TYR A 258 -3.79 19.51 -17.90
N VAL A 259 -3.95 18.45 -17.12
CA VAL A 259 -3.76 17.07 -17.56
C VAL A 259 -4.76 16.73 -18.67
N HIS A 260 -6.03 17.09 -18.48
CA HIS A 260 -7.06 16.88 -19.50
C HIS A 260 -6.73 17.59 -20.81
N TRP A 261 -6.31 18.85 -20.72
CA TRP A 261 -5.88 19.61 -21.91
C TRP A 261 -4.68 18.98 -22.63
N ARG A 262 -3.71 18.44 -21.87
CA ARG A 262 -2.46 17.92 -22.45
C ARG A 262 -2.58 16.52 -23.04
N ILE A 263 -3.37 15.64 -22.43
CA ILE A 263 -3.41 14.22 -22.79
C ILE A 263 -4.83 13.63 -22.81
N GLY A 264 -5.88 14.46 -22.66
CA GLY A 264 -7.28 14.01 -22.70
C GLY A 264 -7.70 13.14 -21.49
N MET A 265 -6.89 13.07 -20.43
CA MET A 265 -7.09 12.19 -19.30
C MET A 265 -7.66 12.97 -18.10
N ASP A 266 -8.63 12.37 -17.40
CA ASP A 266 -9.12 12.92 -16.15
C ASP A 266 -8.21 12.49 -15.00
N TYR A 267 -7.41 13.43 -14.48
CA TYR A 267 -6.46 13.17 -13.40
C TYR A 267 -7.14 12.72 -12.11
N MET A 268 -8.36 13.16 -11.86
CA MET A 268 -9.13 12.73 -10.67
C MET A 268 -9.49 11.24 -10.72
N LYS A 269 -9.60 10.65 -11.92
CA LYS A 269 -9.85 9.21 -12.09
C LYS A 269 -8.63 8.35 -11.76
N VAL A 270 -7.44 8.92 -11.76
CA VAL A 270 -6.21 8.22 -11.34
C VAL A 270 -6.16 8.08 -9.81
N HIS A 271 -7.07 8.77 -9.09
CA HIS A 271 -7.10 8.79 -7.62
C HIS A 271 -5.73 9.05 -6.98
N ALA A 272 -4.93 9.92 -7.60
CA ALA A 272 -3.59 10.22 -7.12
C ALA A 272 -3.51 11.63 -6.54
N GLN A 273 -3.00 11.73 -5.31
CA GLN A 273 -2.70 12.98 -4.65
C GLN A 273 -1.26 12.97 -4.15
N LEU A 274 -0.33 13.45 -4.99
CA LEU A 274 1.07 13.54 -4.58
C LEU A 274 1.23 14.41 -3.33
N LEU A 275 2.00 13.92 -2.36
CA LEU A 275 2.29 14.61 -1.10
C LEU A 275 3.60 15.40 -1.23
N SER A 276 3.61 16.62 -0.72
CA SER A 276 4.85 17.34 -0.51
C SER A 276 5.54 16.87 0.79
N TYR A 277 6.83 17.18 0.92
CA TYR A 277 7.56 17.02 2.19
C TYR A 277 6.79 17.61 3.38
N TRP A 278 6.18 18.77 3.19
CA TRP A 278 5.44 19.46 4.26
C TRP A 278 4.11 18.80 4.62
N ASP A 279 3.40 18.24 3.63
CA ASP A 279 2.16 17.48 3.88
C ASP A 279 2.49 16.25 4.71
N LEU A 280 3.50 15.47 4.29
CA LEU A 280 3.94 14.27 4.97
C LEU A 280 4.46 14.56 6.39
N ARG A 281 5.32 15.59 6.53
CA ARG A 281 5.83 16.03 7.83
C ARG A 281 4.71 16.38 8.80
N ARG A 282 3.69 17.11 8.34
CA ARG A 282 2.56 17.53 9.18
C ARG A 282 1.76 16.33 9.67
N ALA A 283 1.46 15.39 8.80
CA ALA A 283 0.72 14.17 9.16
C ALA A 283 1.50 13.33 10.19
N LEU A 284 2.81 13.17 9.98
CA LEU A 284 3.69 12.47 10.92
C LEU A 284 3.77 13.14 12.28
N GLN A 285 3.95 14.46 12.32
CA GLN A 285 4.03 15.21 13.59
C GLN A 285 2.78 15.09 14.45
N ARG A 286 1.60 15.04 13.81
CA ARG A 286 0.32 14.91 14.52
C ARG A 286 0.11 13.55 15.14
N SER A 287 0.51 12.48 14.44
CA SER A 287 0.22 11.10 14.84
C SER A 287 1.35 10.42 15.60
N PHE A 288 2.61 10.84 15.37
CA PHE A 288 3.82 10.25 15.96
C PHE A 288 4.73 11.35 16.55
N PRO A 289 4.32 12.07 17.58
CA PRO A 289 5.12 13.15 18.13
C PRO A 289 6.51 12.67 18.54
N ASN A 290 7.56 13.38 18.10
CA ASN A 290 8.98 13.18 18.44
C ASN A 290 9.66 11.91 17.91
N ARG A 291 8.94 10.95 17.33
CA ARG A 291 9.52 9.70 16.84
C ARG A 291 9.17 9.40 15.39
N TRP A 292 9.55 10.30 14.50
CA TRP A 292 9.42 10.11 13.05
C TRP A 292 10.66 10.62 12.31
N ARG A 293 10.85 10.11 11.11
CA ARG A 293 11.88 10.53 10.15
C ARG A 293 11.30 10.58 8.75
N ILE A 294 11.80 11.47 7.93
CA ILE A 294 11.65 11.45 6.48
C ILE A 294 13.05 11.36 5.91
N LEU A 295 13.30 10.31 5.16
CA LEU A 295 14.60 9.97 4.61
C LEU A 295 14.54 9.92 3.09
N TYR A 296 15.70 9.95 2.47
CA TYR A 296 15.84 9.59 1.06
C TYR A 296 15.72 8.06 0.92
N PRO A 297 14.87 7.56 0.04
CA PRO A 297 14.94 6.15 -0.34
C PRO A 297 16.23 5.90 -1.13
N LYS A 298 16.75 4.68 -1.07
CA LYS A 298 17.90 4.28 -1.90
C LYS A 298 17.52 4.29 -3.38
N ALA A 299 18.30 4.97 -4.22
CA ALA A 299 18.06 5.02 -5.66
C ALA A 299 18.16 3.65 -6.32
N SER A 300 19.04 2.75 -5.81
CA SER A 300 19.17 1.38 -6.27
C SER A 300 17.87 0.58 -6.17
N ALA A 301 17.03 0.86 -5.19
CA ALA A 301 15.72 0.25 -5.05
C ALA A 301 14.77 0.65 -6.19
N TYR A 302 14.95 1.83 -6.79
CA TYR A 302 14.16 2.31 -7.95
C TYR A 302 14.85 2.05 -9.30
N GLY A 303 15.86 1.18 -9.32
CA GLY A 303 16.64 0.88 -10.54
C GLY A 303 17.79 1.86 -10.82
N GLY A 304 18.09 2.73 -9.88
CA GLY A 304 19.27 3.60 -9.91
C GLY A 304 20.57 2.87 -9.59
N SER A 305 21.71 3.57 -9.74
CA SER A 305 23.01 2.99 -9.46
C SER A 305 23.39 3.15 -7.97
N LYS A 306 24.19 2.20 -7.45
CA LYS A 306 24.78 2.28 -6.09
C LYS A 306 25.65 3.53 -5.88
N ARG A 307 26.20 4.13 -6.98
CA ARG A 307 26.94 5.40 -6.89
C ARG A 307 26.04 6.56 -6.46
N ILE A 308 24.78 6.55 -6.94
CA ILE A 308 23.78 7.55 -6.52
C ILE A 308 23.42 7.36 -5.05
N ASP A 309 23.32 6.11 -4.57
CA ASP A 309 23.08 5.85 -3.14
C ASP A 309 24.20 6.44 -2.27
N SER A 310 25.46 6.23 -2.66
CA SER A 310 26.61 6.79 -1.92
C SER A 310 26.58 8.33 -1.91
N LEU A 311 26.18 8.97 -3.00
CA LEU A 311 26.01 10.42 -3.05
C LEU A 311 24.86 10.88 -2.15
N ILE A 312 23.74 10.18 -2.16
CA ILE A 312 22.60 10.44 -1.26
C ILE A 312 23.03 10.32 0.20
N ASP A 313 23.80 9.28 0.55
CA ASP A 313 24.28 9.07 1.92
C ASP A 313 25.21 10.23 2.35
N ILE A 314 26.09 10.71 1.48
CA ILE A 314 26.94 11.87 1.76
C ILE A 314 26.08 13.13 1.98
N LEU A 315 25.15 13.42 1.09
CA LEU A 315 24.29 14.61 1.17
C LEU A 315 23.35 14.53 2.39
N SER A 316 22.92 13.35 2.79
CA SER A 316 22.06 13.12 3.95
C SER A 316 22.76 13.44 5.29
N ASN A 317 24.08 13.44 5.30
CA ASN A 317 24.88 13.80 6.48
C ASN A 317 25.11 15.32 6.62
N LEU A 318 24.64 16.12 5.67
CA LEU A 318 24.71 17.58 5.68
C LEU A 318 23.33 18.19 6.03
N PRO A 319 23.03 18.52 7.30
CA PRO A 319 21.65 18.73 7.77
C PRO A 319 20.82 19.72 6.95
N GLY A 320 21.37 20.89 6.62
CA GLY A 320 20.65 21.90 5.83
C GLY A 320 20.40 21.47 4.38
N ILE A 321 21.38 20.84 3.76
CA ILE A 321 21.31 20.33 2.38
C ILE A 321 20.36 19.14 2.30
N ALA A 322 20.44 18.22 3.27
CA ALA A 322 19.56 17.07 3.37
C ALA A 322 18.09 17.49 3.40
N GLN A 323 17.73 18.44 4.25
CA GLN A 323 16.35 18.90 4.35
C GLN A 323 15.88 19.63 3.09
N ALA A 324 16.69 20.50 2.52
CA ALA A 324 16.37 21.21 1.28
C ALA A 324 16.19 20.23 0.10
N GLY A 325 17.05 19.23 0.02
CA GLY A 325 16.97 18.20 -1.01
C GLY A 325 15.69 17.37 -0.92
N LEU A 326 15.24 17.00 0.29
CA LEU A 326 13.99 16.28 0.47
C LEU A 326 12.76 17.02 -0.06
N MET A 327 12.81 18.37 -0.16
CA MET A 327 11.67 19.13 -0.71
C MET A 327 11.45 18.89 -2.21
N ILE A 328 12.51 18.50 -2.94
CA ILE A 328 12.50 18.38 -4.41
C ILE A 328 12.92 16.99 -4.91
N PHE A 329 13.35 16.11 -4.03
CA PHE A 329 13.75 14.73 -4.38
C PHE A 329 12.53 13.91 -4.81
N PRO A 330 12.68 12.95 -5.75
CA PRO A 330 11.56 12.24 -6.38
C PRO A 330 10.63 11.51 -5.43
N SER A 331 11.15 11.02 -4.32
CA SER A 331 10.36 10.22 -3.38
C SER A 331 10.85 10.43 -1.94
N HIS A 332 9.97 10.18 -1.00
CA HIS A 332 10.24 10.20 0.44
C HIS A 332 10.11 8.79 1.01
N LEU A 333 10.94 8.46 1.98
CA LEU A 333 10.75 7.31 2.87
C LEU A 333 10.40 7.83 4.26
N ALA A 334 9.16 7.64 4.67
CA ALA A 334 8.67 7.99 6.00
C ALA A 334 8.83 6.81 6.95
N LEU A 335 9.36 7.07 8.13
CA LEU A 335 9.49 6.11 9.23
C LEU A 335 8.91 6.73 10.49
N ALA A 336 8.21 5.94 11.31
CA ALA A 336 7.89 6.36 12.66
C ALA A 336 7.74 5.18 13.63
N GLN A 337 7.85 5.49 14.93
CA GLN A 337 7.64 4.54 16.02
C GLN A 337 6.63 5.11 17.01
N LYS A 338 5.66 4.30 17.42
CA LYS A 338 4.71 4.63 18.47
C LYS A 338 5.38 4.60 19.84
N GLN A 339 5.18 5.64 20.64
CA GLN A 339 5.66 5.75 22.01
C GLN A 339 4.77 5.02 23.01
#